data_b695c1a1acae52a538b041295c0598cb
#
_entry.id   b695c1a1acae52a538b041295c0598cb
#
_cell.length_a   1.000
_cell.length_b   1.000
_cell.length_c   1.000
_cell.angle_alpha   90.00
_cell.angle_beta   90.00
_cell.angle_gamma   90.00
#
_symmetry.space_group_name_H-M   'P 1'
#
loop_
_entity.id
_entity.type
_entity.pdbx_description
1 polymer ?
#
loop_
_entity_poly.entity_id
_entity_poly.type
_entity_poly.pdbx_seq_one_letter_code
_entity_poly.pdbx_strand_id
1 'polypeptide(L)'
;GVTKSEICEFRRAMEKMAGKLLLENGIDEKIKEKLSDLLQTMAGLTGESLAKRDKEFHDTLVFATKNNLLITIMQAVSIVYTECVEYDSKDCLLASHTRIYEALIKGDEKDFNDAIDFHYDLIEKRA
;
A
#
# COMPACT_ATOMS: atom_id res chain seq x y z
N GLY A 1 17.24 -17.84 -1.32
CA GLY A 1 16.83 -16.59 -0.69
C GLY A 1 15.35 -16.30 -0.87
N VAL A 2 14.93 -15.15 -0.40
CA VAL A 2 13.54 -14.72 -0.49
C VAL A 2 13.22 -14.26 -1.91
N THR A 3 12.08 -14.72 -2.44
CA THR A 3 11.65 -14.38 -3.79
C THR A 3 10.70 -13.16 -3.78
N LYS A 4 10.59 -12.49 -4.92
CA LYS A 4 9.64 -11.40 -5.12
C LYS A 4 8.20 -11.87 -4.83
N SER A 5 7.84 -13.05 -5.30
CA SER A 5 6.50 -13.62 -5.09
C SER A 5 6.21 -13.82 -3.60
N GLU A 6 7.18 -14.33 -2.84
CA GLU A 6 7.04 -14.50 -1.39
C GLU A 6 6.87 -13.16 -0.67
N ILE A 7 7.61 -12.14 -1.07
CA ILE A 7 7.51 -10.80 -0.49
C ILE A 7 6.13 -10.21 -0.77
N CYS A 8 5.66 -10.30 -2.01
CA CYS A 8 4.33 -9.80 -2.39
C CYS A 8 3.22 -10.52 -1.63
N GLU A 9 3.32 -11.83 -1.50
CA GLU A 9 2.37 -12.65 -0.75
C GLU A 9 2.30 -12.20 0.72
N PHE A 10 3.45 -11.99 1.34
CA PHE A 10 3.53 -11.54 2.72
C PHE A 10 2.96 -10.12 2.89
N ARG A 11 3.36 -9.17 2.05
CA ARG A 11 2.87 -7.80 2.11
C ARG A 11 1.36 -7.73 1.87
N ARG A 12 0.84 -8.51 0.94
CA ARG A 12 -0.59 -8.63 0.68
C ARG A 12 -1.35 -8.99 1.95
N ALA A 13 -0.91 -10.02 2.66
CA ALA A 13 -1.52 -10.45 3.92
C ALA A 13 -1.43 -9.38 5.01
N MET A 14 -0.26 -8.74 5.15
CA MET A 14 -0.03 -7.71 6.16
C MET A 14 -0.88 -6.46 5.91
N GLU A 15 -1.03 -6.04 4.67
CA GLU A 15 -1.83 -4.86 4.34
C GLU A 15 -3.34 -5.14 4.50
N LYS A 16 -3.79 -6.35 4.25
CA LYS A 16 -5.17 -6.73 4.56
C LYS A 16 -5.41 -6.67 6.07
N MET A 17 -4.46 -7.11 6.86
CA MET A 17 -4.52 -7.00 8.32
C MET A 17 -4.56 -5.53 8.75
N ALA A 18 -3.73 -4.68 8.15
CA ALA A 18 -3.73 -3.25 8.44
C ALA A 18 -5.10 -2.62 8.15
N GLY A 19 -5.69 -2.93 7.00
CA GLY A 19 -7.02 -2.45 6.63
C GLY A 19 -8.09 -2.88 7.62
N LYS A 20 -8.06 -4.13 8.03
CA LYS A 20 -9.00 -4.65 9.04
C LYS A 20 -8.91 -3.85 10.35
N LEU A 21 -7.70 -3.62 10.84
CA LEU A 21 -7.49 -2.85 12.07
C LEU A 21 -7.97 -1.40 11.93
N LEU A 22 -7.68 -0.76 10.79
CA LEU A 22 -8.12 0.61 10.54
C LEU A 22 -9.64 0.72 10.48
N LEU A 23 -10.31 -0.22 9.83
CA LEU A 23 -11.77 -0.20 9.70
C LEU A 23 -12.46 -0.51 11.02
N GLU A 24 -11.89 -1.37 11.86
CA GLU A 24 -12.41 -1.68 13.19
C GLU A 24 -12.25 -0.51 14.16
N ASN A 25 -11.12 0.18 14.12
CA ASN A 25 -10.76 1.22 15.10
C ASN A 25 -11.08 2.64 14.64
N GLY A 26 -11.45 2.81 13.39
CA GLY A 26 -11.65 4.13 12.79
C GLY A 26 -10.35 4.72 12.24
N ILE A 27 -10.47 5.63 11.28
CA ILE A 27 -9.33 6.28 10.64
C ILE A 27 -9.38 7.78 10.95
N ASP A 28 -8.27 8.32 11.45
CA ASP A 28 -8.11 9.73 11.74
C ASP A 28 -8.24 10.55 10.45
N GLU A 29 -8.92 11.69 10.51
CA GLU A 29 -9.08 12.61 9.37
C GLU A 29 -7.74 13.06 8.80
N LYS A 30 -6.73 13.25 9.64
CA LYS A 30 -5.36 13.61 9.20
C LYS A 30 -4.73 12.52 8.33
N ILE A 31 -5.00 11.26 8.65
CA ILE A 31 -4.52 10.13 7.85
C ILE A 31 -5.21 10.10 6.50
N LYS A 32 -6.53 10.33 6.47
CA LYS A 32 -7.29 10.42 5.22
C LYS A 32 -6.74 11.53 4.31
N GLU A 33 -6.49 12.71 4.88
CA GLU A 33 -5.92 13.84 4.16
C GLU A 33 -4.53 13.51 3.62
N LYS A 34 -3.68 12.89 4.42
CA LYS A 34 -2.33 12.51 4.01
C LYS A 34 -2.36 11.53 2.84
N LEU A 35 -3.23 10.51 2.90
CA LEU A 35 -3.37 9.54 1.81
C LEU A 35 -3.86 10.21 0.53
N SER A 36 -4.84 11.11 0.64
CA SER A 36 -5.34 11.88 -0.50
C SER A 36 -4.26 12.74 -1.13
N ASP A 37 -3.48 13.43 -0.31
CA ASP A 37 -2.38 14.29 -0.78
C ASP A 37 -1.29 13.45 -1.47
N LEU A 38 -0.99 12.27 -0.95
CA LEU A 38 -0.03 11.36 -1.57
C LEU A 38 -0.50 10.91 -2.96
N LEU A 39 -1.78 10.59 -3.11
CA LEU A 39 -2.36 10.23 -4.41
C LEU A 39 -2.24 11.38 -5.41
N GLN A 40 -2.53 12.59 -4.99
CA GLN A 40 -2.41 13.77 -5.85
C GLN A 40 -0.96 14.01 -6.27
N THR A 41 -0.03 13.85 -5.34
CA THR A 41 1.40 13.99 -5.61
C THR A 41 1.90 12.92 -6.58
N MET A 42 1.48 11.66 -6.39
CA MET A 42 1.86 10.54 -7.25
C MET A 42 1.45 10.76 -8.71
N ALA A 43 0.33 11.44 -8.94
CA ALA A 43 -0.16 11.70 -10.29
C ALA A 43 0.83 12.49 -11.15
N GLY A 44 1.67 13.31 -10.53
CA GLY A 44 2.67 14.13 -11.25
C GLY A 44 4.08 13.56 -11.28
N LEU A 45 4.31 12.37 -10.69
CA LEU A 45 5.64 11.82 -10.50
C LEU A 45 5.89 10.58 -11.36
N THR A 46 7.18 10.30 -11.60
CA THR A 46 7.65 9.09 -12.29
C THR A 46 8.90 8.57 -11.60
N GLY A 47 9.30 7.33 -11.92
CA GLY A 47 10.58 6.75 -11.51
C GLY A 47 10.76 6.71 -9.99
N GLU A 48 11.93 7.11 -9.54
CA GLU A 48 12.34 7.04 -8.14
C GLU A 48 11.49 7.91 -7.22
N SER A 49 11.06 9.08 -7.69
CA SER A 49 10.18 9.96 -6.92
C SER A 49 8.80 9.34 -6.70
N LEU A 50 8.28 8.66 -7.72
CA LEU A 50 7.03 7.90 -7.61
C LEU A 50 7.19 6.75 -6.62
N ALA A 51 8.29 6.01 -6.70
CA ALA A 51 8.58 4.90 -5.79
C ALA A 51 8.59 5.34 -4.33
N LYS A 52 9.16 6.52 -4.04
CA LYS A 52 9.18 7.08 -2.69
C LYS A 52 7.78 7.40 -2.16
N ARG A 53 6.92 7.97 -3.02
CA ARG A 53 5.55 8.30 -2.63
C ARG A 53 4.70 7.03 -2.46
N ASP A 54 4.89 6.05 -3.33
CA ASP A 54 4.27 4.74 -3.22
C ASP A 54 4.61 4.08 -1.86
N LYS A 55 5.89 4.05 -1.51
CA LYS A 55 6.33 3.54 -0.21
C LYS A 55 5.68 4.29 0.94
N GLU A 56 5.64 5.62 0.86
CA GLU A 56 5.04 6.47 1.90
C GLU A 56 3.54 6.20 2.04
N PHE A 57 2.84 5.94 0.96
CA PHE A 57 1.42 5.57 0.99
C PHE A 57 1.20 4.30 1.82
N HIS A 58 1.93 3.24 1.51
CA HIS A 58 1.83 1.97 2.24
C HIS A 58 2.27 2.11 3.70
N ASP A 59 3.35 2.82 3.96
CA ASP A 59 3.83 3.08 5.32
C ASP A 59 2.79 3.85 6.15
N THR A 60 2.10 4.81 5.53
CA THR A 60 1.06 5.58 6.20
C THR A 60 -0.09 4.69 6.65
N LEU A 61 -0.53 3.76 5.81
CA LEU A 61 -1.57 2.79 6.18
C LEU A 61 -1.15 1.96 7.40
N VAL A 62 0.06 1.45 7.37
CA VAL A 62 0.58 0.58 8.44
C VAL A 62 0.78 1.36 9.74
N PHE A 63 1.38 2.54 9.68
CA PHE A 63 1.58 3.40 10.86
C PHE A 63 0.26 3.81 11.53
N ALA A 64 -0.76 4.04 10.72
CA ALA A 64 -2.08 4.43 11.22
C ALA A 64 -2.75 3.36 12.08
N THR A 65 -2.35 2.09 11.95
CA THR A 65 -2.88 0.99 12.78
C THR A 65 -2.44 1.11 14.24
N LYS A 66 -1.33 1.80 14.50
CA LYS A 66 -0.69 1.91 15.82
C LYS A 66 -0.27 0.55 16.41
N ASN A 67 -0.18 -0.47 15.55
CA ASN A 67 0.29 -1.80 15.93
C ASN A 67 1.80 -1.86 15.72
N ASN A 68 2.55 -1.76 16.81
CA ASN A 68 4.02 -1.68 16.74
C ASN A 68 4.68 -2.90 16.13
N LEU A 69 4.12 -4.09 16.36
CA LEU A 69 4.66 -5.31 15.75
C LEU A 69 4.49 -5.28 14.24
N LEU A 70 3.29 -4.94 13.78
CA LEU A 70 3.00 -4.83 12.34
C LEU A 70 3.91 -3.78 11.68
N ILE A 71 4.05 -2.62 12.31
CA ILE A 71 4.92 -1.54 11.83
C ILE A 71 6.37 -2.03 11.69
N THR A 72 6.91 -2.67 12.72
CA THR A 72 8.29 -3.15 12.73
C THR A 72 8.54 -4.18 11.62
N ILE A 73 7.64 -5.14 11.48
CA ILE A 73 7.77 -6.19 10.46
C ILE A 73 7.68 -5.59 9.06
N MET A 74 6.73 -4.70 8.82
CA MET A 74 6.55 -4.08 7.51
C MET A 74 7.71 -3.18 7.12
N GLN A 75 8.32 -2.49 8.07
CA GLN A 75 9.53 -1.70 7.81
C GLN A 75 10.68 -2.60 7.30
N ALA A 76 10.88 -3.73 7.94
CA ALA A 76 11.92 -4.69 7.52
C ALA A 76 11.63 -5.26 6.11
N VAL A 77 10.39 -5.62 5.85
CA VAL A 77 9.96 -6.17 4.55
C VAL A 77 10.07 -5.12 3.44
N SER A 78 9.78 -3.85 3.75
CA SER A 78 9.83 -2.76 2.77
C SER A 78 11.23 -2.59 2.15
N ILE A 79 12.28 -2.80 2.92
CA ILE A 79 13.66 -2.69 2.44
C ILE A 79 13.89 -3.71 1.31
N VAL A 80 13.50 -4.96 1.53
CA VAL A 80 13.65 -6.03 0.54
C VAL A 80 12.74 -5.80 -0.67
N TYR A 81 11.52 -5.33 -0.41
CA TYR A 81 10.52 -5.08 -1.45
C TYR A 81 11.00 -4.03 -2.47
N THR A 82 11.55 -2.92 -2.00
CA THR A 82 12.02 -1.84 -2.88
C THR A 82 13.16 -2.27 -3.80
N GLU A 83 13.94 -3.26 -3.41
CA GLU A 83 15.00 -3.83 -4.23
C GLU A 83 14.48 -4.75 -5.33
N CYS A 84 13.28 -5.29 -5.19
CA CYS A 84 12.71 -6.29 -6.09
C CYS A 84 11.69 -5.76 -7.09
N VAL A 85 11.19 -4.53 -6.90
CA VAL A 85 10.06 -4.00 -7.69
C VAL A 85 10.51 -2.90 -8.63
N GLU A 86 10.12 -3.03 -9.91
CA GLU A 86 10.29 -1.99 -10.92
C GLU A 86 8.97 -1.24 -11.12
N TYR A 87 9.07 0.06 -11.34
CA TYR A 87 7.91 0.95 -11.49
C TYR A 87 7.77 1.39 -12.95
N ASP A 88 7.14 0.53 -13.76
CA ASP A 88 7.02 0.72 -15.21
C ASP A 88 5.84 1.57 -15.65
N SER A 89 4.77 1.58 -14.87
CA SER A 89 3.51 2.20 -15.30
C SER A 89 2.87 2.99 -14.18
N LYS A 90 3.01 4.29 -14.28
CA LYS A 90 2.43 5.27 -13.36
C LYS A 90 0.90 5.16 -13.28
N ASP A 91 0.25 4.96 -14.42
CA ASP A 91 -1.22 4.96 -14.49
C ASP A 91 -1.81 3.78 -13.74
N CYS A 92 -1.23 2.59 -13.90
CA CYS A 92 -1.67 1.40 -13.17
C CYS A 92 -1.45 1.53 -11.68
N LEU A 93 -0.31 2.09 -11.27
CA LEU A 93 0.01 2.30 -9.85
C LEU A 93 -0.97 3.30 -9.22
N LEU A 94 -1.22 4.42 -9.90
CA LEU A 94 -2.14 5.42 -9.38
C LEU A 94 -3.56 4.85 -9.24
N ALA A 95 -4.03 4.13 -10.26
CA ALA A 95 -5.36 3.51 -10.24
C ALA A 95 -5.51 2.52 -9.09
N SER A 96 -4.50 1.66 -8.87
CA SER A 96 -4.54 0.67 -7.79
C SER A 96 -4.52 1.30 -6.41
N HIS A 97 -3.71 2.33 -6.20
CA HIS A 97 -3.65 3.06 -4.92
C HIS A 97 -4.95 3.84 -4.65
N THR A 98 -5.51 4.47 -5.68
CA THR A 98 -6.78 5.18 -5.57
C THR A 98 -7.90 4.23 -5.14
N ARG A 99 -7.93 3.04 -5.69
CA ARG A 99 -8.92 2.01 -5.33
C ARG A 99 -8.79 1.60 -3.86
N ILE A 100 -7.57 1.45 -3.35
CA ILE A 100 -7.31 1.15 -1.94
C ILE A 100 -7.87 2.27 -1.06
N TYR A 101 -7.54 3.51 -1.40
CA TYR A 101 -8.00 4.69 -0.66
C TYR A 101 -9.53 4.77 -0.63
N GLU A 102 -10.18 4.62 -1.77
CA GLU A 102 -11.64 4.69 -1.87
C GLU A 102 -12.33 3.63 -1.02
N ALA A 103 -11.79 2.42 -0.99
CA ALA A 103 -12.34 1.35 -0.16
C ALA A 103 -12.23 1.67 1.34
N LEU A 104 -11.11 2.29 1.75
CA LEU A 104 -10.93 2.73 3.13
C LEU A 104 -11.95 3.81 3.51
N ILE A 105 -12.13 4.81 2.66
CA ILE A 105 -13.07 5.91 2.90
C ILE A 105 -14.51 5.38 2.98
N LYS A 106 -14.85 4.45 2.10
CA LYS A 106 -16.16 3.79 2.08
C LYS A 106 -16.39 2.91 3.32
N GLY A 107 -15.31 2.43 3.94
CA GLY A 107 -15.40 1.57 5.11
C GLY A 107 -15.77 0.13 4.81
N ASP A 108 -15.48 -0.34 3.62
CA ASP A 108 -15.82 -1.68 3.15
C ASP A 108 -14.59 -2.58 3.15
N GLU A 109 -14.54 -3.54 4.09
CA GLU A 109 -13.40 -4.44 4.24
C GLU A 109 -13.22 -5.34 3.01
N LYS A 110 -14.31 -5.84 2.43
CA LYS A 110 -14.23 -6.69 1.25
C LYS A 110 -13.64 -5.93 0.06
N ASP A 111 -14.12 -4.71 -0.18
CA ASP A 111 -13.58 -3.86 -1.25
C ASP A 111 -12.12 -3.52 -1.01
N PHE A 112 -11.73 -3.28 0.25
CA PHE A 112 -10.33 -3.03 0.59
C PHE A 112 -9.46 -4.25 0.27
N ASN A 113 -9.88 -5.43 0.68
CA ASN A 113 -9.13 -6.67 0.40
C ASN A 113 -9.02 -6.93 -1.11
N ASP A 114 -10.10 -6.71 -1.86
CA ASP A 114 -10.09 -6.84 -3.31
C ASP A 114 -9.14 -5.81 -3.96
N ALA A 115 -9.10 -4.60 -3.42
CA ALA A 115 -8.20 -3.56 -3.91
C ALA A 115 -6.72 -3.91 -3.65
N ILE A 116 -6.43 -4.49 -2.49
CA ILE A 116 -5.08 -4.98 -2.17
C ILE A 116 -4.69 -6.11 -3.12
N ASP A 117 -5.57 -7.07 -3.37
CA ASP A 117 -5.32 -8.16 -4.33
C ASP A 117 -5.04 -7.61 -5.73
N PHE A 118 -5.84 -6.67 -6.19
CA PHE A 118 -5.66 -6.03 -7.49
C PHE A 118 -4.28 -5.37 -7.59
N HIS A 119 -3.88 -4.62 -6.56
CA HIS A 119 -2.60 -3.94 -6.51
C HIS A 119 -1.43 -4.91 -6.62
N TYR A 120 -1.41 -5.96 -5.81
CA TYR A 120 -0.31 -6.93 -5.82
C TYR A 120 -0.33 -7.84 -7.05
N ASP A 121 -1.49 -8.15 -7.60
CA ASP A 121 -1.59 -8.88 -8.85
C ASP A 121 -0.95 -8.09 -10.02
N LEU A 122 -1.14 -6.78 -10.04
CA LEU A 122 -0.48 -5.92 -11.04
C LEU A 122 1.04 -5.97 -10.92
N ILE A 123 1.56 -5.91 -9.69
CA ILE A 123 3.00 -5.96 -9.43
C ILE A 123 3.59 -7.31 -9.84
N GLU A 124 2.96 -8.40 -9.47
CA GLU A 124 3.43 -9.76 -9.78
C GLU A 124 3.45 -10.04 -11.28
N LYS A 125 2.45 -9.57 -12.01
CA LYS A 125 2.35 -9.77 -13.46
C LYS A 125 3.41 -9.04 -14.26
N ARG A 126 4.09 -8.08 -13.66
CA ARG A 126 5.15 -7.30 -14.31
C ARG A 126 6.54 -7.91 -14.15
N ALA A 127 6.64 -8.98 -13.40
CA ALA A 127 7.93 -9.61 -13.14
C ALA A 127 8.47 -10.35 -14.40
#